data_e95014fa92f6c1714f76c3280655ca0e
#
_entry.id   e95014fa92f6c1714f76c3280655ca0e
#
_cell.length_a   1.000
_cell.length_b   1.000
_cell.length_c   1.000
_cell.angle_alpha   90.00
_cell.angle_beta   90.00
_cell.angle_gamma   90.00
#
_symmetry.space_group_name_H-M   'P 1'
#
loop_
_entity.id
_entity.type
_entity.pdbx_description
1 polymer ?
#
loop_
_entity_poly.entity_id
_entity_poly.type
_entity_poly.pdbx_seq_one_letter_code
_entity_poly.pdbx_strand_id
1 'polypeptide(L)'
;MSKKDEMPMSNMLVVKIFDVWGIDFMGPFPSAEKYEYILLAVDYVSKWVEAIPTRTNDHKIVMKFVQENIFSRFGCPRVIISDGGTHFTNKHFRELLKKNGVHHRVATPYHPKQNGQAEVANREIQRILRKIVRPDRKDWPTKLQDALWAYRTAYKIP
;
A
#
# COMPACT_ATOMS: atom_id res chain seq x y z
N MET A 1 -22.91 23.18 -14.85
CA MET A 1 -22.26 23.61 -14.62
C MET A 1 -21.55 23.54 -14.80
N SER A 2 -21.85 23.46 -14.67
CA SER A 2 -21.24 23.77 -14.50
C SER A 2 -20.51 23.67 -14.56
N LYS A 3 -20.65 23.44 -14.46
CA LYS A 3 -20.05 23.69 -14.26
C LYS A 3 -19.32 23.54 -14.19
N LYS A 4 -19.58 23.36 -14.19
CA LYS A 4 -18.96 23.56 -13.96
C LYS A 4 -18.19 23.55 -13.86
N ASP A 5 -18.54 23.59 -13.98
CA ASP A 5 -17.82 23.87 -13.75
C ASP A 5 -17.15 23.82 -13.66
N GLU A 6 -17.35 23.69 -13.83
CA GLU A 6 -16.71 24.01 -13.38
C GLU A 6 -15.93 23.75 -12.93
N MET A 7 -16.51 23.84 -12.69
CA MET A 7 -15.48 23.85 -12.01
C MET A 7 -14.49 22.84 -12.13
N PRO A 8 -13.91 22.62 -12.68
CA PRO A 8 -12.91 21.62 -12.88
C PRO A 8 -11.80 21.63 -11.86
N MET A 9 -11.48 22.73 -11.31
CA MET A 9 -10.41 22.72 -10.33
C MET A 9 -10.81 22.08 -9.01
N SER A 10 -12.09 21.97 -8.75
CA SER A 10 -12.56 21.24 -7.59
C SER A 10 -12.17 19.76 -7.67
N ASN A 11 -12.05 19.21 -8.87
CA ASN A 11 -11.69 17.81 -9.05
C ASN A 11 -10.28 17.50 -8.57
N MET A 12 -9.37 18.45 -8.65
CA MET A 12 -8.00 18.26 -8.21
C MET A 12 -7.87 18.21 -6.71
N LEU A 13 -8.80 18.81 -6.02
CA LEU A 13 -8.67 19.04 -4.59
C LEU A 13 -9.48 18.07 -3.76
N VAL A 14 -10.41 17.33 -4.37
CA VAL A 14 -11.30 16.47 -3.61
C VAL A 14 -10.85 15.03 -3.77
N VAL A 15 -9.79 14.70 -3.04
CA VAL A 15 -9.39 13.32 -2.83
C VAL A 15 -9.89 12.93 -1.46
N LYS A 16 -10.75 11.94 -1.43
CA LYS A 16 -11.36 11.50 -0.18
C LYS A 16 -10.46 10.50 0.53
N ILE A 17 -10.64 10.41 1.83
CA ILE A 17 -9.96 9.40 2.63
C ILE A 17 -10.31 8.00 2.08
N PHE A 18 -9.32 7.14 1.99
CA PHE A 18 -9.42 5.75 1.51
C PHE A 18 -9.81 5.61 0.03
N ASP A 19 -9.63 6.67 -0.75
CA ASP A 19 -10.01 6.67 -2.16
C ASP A 19 -8.83 6.47 -3.12
N VAL A 20 -7.63 6.78 -2.67
CA VAL A 20 -6.38 6.57 -3.43
C VAL A 20 -5.38 5.88 -2.53
N TRP A 21 -4.93 4.70 -2.94
CA TRP A 21 -3.96 3.91 -2.18
C TRP A 21 -2.71 3.66 -3.02
N GLY A 22 -1.56 3.70 -2.36
CA GLY A 22 -0.30 3.23 -2.94
C GLY A 22 0.01 1.86 -2.36
N ILE A 23 0.48 0.92 -3.18
CA ILE A 23 0.78 -0.44 -2.77
C ILE A 23 2.20 -0.80 -3.18
N ASP A 24 2.91 -1.55 -2.33
CA ASP A 24 4.28 -1.93 -2.60
C ASP A 24 4.68 -3.16 -1.79
N PHE A 25 5.71 -3.87 -2.25
CA PHE A 25 6.37 -4.93 -1.51
C PHE A 25 7.70 -4.43 -0.94
N MET A 26 8.03 -4.93 0.23
CA MET A 26 9.35 -4.77 0.82
C MET A 26 9.99 -6.15 0.98
N GLY A 27 11.30 -6.22 0.81
CA GLY A 27 12.08 -7.46 1.00
C GLY A 27 12.86 -7.85 -0.24
N PRO A 28 13.44 -9.04 -0.25
CA PRO A 28 13.28 -10.07 0.77
C PRO A 28 14.05 -9.77 2.06
N PHE A 29 13.43 -10.12 3.17
CA PHE A 29 14.06 -10.06 4.50
C PHE A 29 14.61 -11.42 4.90
N PRO A 30 15.43 -11.51 5.95
CA PRO A 30 15.82 -12.81 6.52
C PRO A 30 14.56 -13.62 6.81
N SER A 31 14.57 -14.89 6.37
CA SER A 31 13.41 -15.75 6.51
C SER A 31 13.08 -15.97 7.98
N ALA A 32 11.82 -15.74 8.35
CA ALA A 32 11.29 -15.94 9.68
C ALA A 32 9.94 -16.64 9.52
N GLU A 33 9.87 -17.91 9.93
CA GLU A 33 8.69 -18.73 9.70
C GLU A 33 8.28 -18.75 8.22
N LYS A 34 9.28 -18.73 7.34
CA LYS A 34 9.14 -18.66 5.87
C LYS A 34 8.58 -17.34 5.35
N TYR A 35 8.34 -16.37 6.19
CA TYR A 35 8.00 -15.02 5.74
C TYR A 35 9.27 -14.30 5.30
N GLU A 36 9.21 -13.67 4.14
CA GLU A 36 10.36 -12.96 3.57
C GLU A 36 10.00 -11.56 3.07
N TYR A 37 8.71 -11.24 2.96
CA TYR A 37 8.27 -9.96 2.41
C TYR A 37 7.23 -9.31 3.29
N ILE A 38 7.09 -8.00 3.11
CA ILE A 38 5.95 -7.25 3.65
C ILE A 38 5.23 -6.64 2.47
N LEU A 39 3.92 -6.87 2.39
CA LEU A 39 3.07 -6.20 1.42
C LEU A 39 2.35 -5.08 2.15
N LEU A 40 2.45 -3.87 1.62
CA LEU A 40 2.00 -2.66 2.29
C LEU A 40 1.13 -1.83 1.36
N ALA A 41 0.09 -1.22 1.93
CA ALA A 41 -0.71 -0.22 1.24
C ALA A 41 -0.89 1.00 2.14
N VAL A 42 -0.79 2.18 1.55
CA VAL A 42 -0.95 3.45 2.28
C VAL A 42 -2.05 4.27 1.61
N ASP A 43 -2.96 4.79 2.44
CA ASP A 43 -3.96 5.75 1.98
C ASP A 43 -3.31 7.13 1.84
N TYR A 44 -3.47 7.74 0.67
CA TYR A 44 -2.78 8.98 0.34
C TYR A 44 -3.22 10.17 1.20
N VAL A 45 -4.46 10.18 1.65
CA VAL A 45 -4.98 11.30 2.43
C VAL A 45 -4.64 11.17 3.91
N SER A 46 -5.02 10.06 4.52
CA SER A 46 -4.84 9.87 5.97
C SER A 46 -3.47 9.36 6.37
N LYS A 47 -2.71 8.81 5.40
CA LYS A 47 -1.46 8.10 5.64
C LYS A 47 -1.65 6.80 6.42
N TRP A 48 -2.88 6.32 6.54
CA TRP A 48 -3.16 5.03 7.14
C TRP A 48 -2.47 3.93 6.36
N VAL A 49 -1.91 2.97 7.07
CA VAL A 49 -1.17 1.87 6.47
C VAL A 49 -1.81 0.55 6.85
N GLU A 50 -2.04 -0.29 5.84
CA GLU A 50 -2.32 -1.71 6.01
C GLU A 50 -1.10 -2.47 5.56
N ALA A 51 -0.69 -3.49 6.30
CA ALA A 51 0.46 -4.29 5.91
C ALA A 51 0.34 -5.69 6.48
N ILE A 52 0.87 -6.66 5.73
CA ILE A 52 0.93 -8.06 6.15
C ILE A 52 2.31 -8.64 5.81
N PRO A 53 2.80 -9.58 6.63
CA PRO A 53 3.95 -10.38 6.22
C PRO A 53 3.49 -11.41 5.18
N THR A 54 4.33 -11.67 4.19
CA THR A 54 4.01 -12.66 3.16
C THR A 54 5.19 -13.58 2.92
N ARG A 55 4.88 -14.81 2.50
CA ARG A 55 5.91 -15.78 2.16
C ARG A 55 6.44 -15.60 0.75
N THR A 56 5.60 -15.07 -0.12
CA THR A 56 5.92 -14.83 -1.53
C THR A 56 5.54 -13.41 -1.91
N ASN A 57 6.00 -12.99 -3.08
CA ASN A 57 5.64 -11.68 -3.64
C ASN A 57 4.90 -11.84 -4.98
N ASP A 58 4.00 -12.79 -5.07
CA ASP A 58 3.26 -13.04 -6.30
C ASP A 58 1.91 -12.31 -6.34
N HIS A 59 1.29 -12.34 -7.52
CA HIS A 59 0.02 -11.64 -7.75
C HIS A 59 -1.14 -12.20 -6.92
N LYS A 60 -1.08 -13.48 -6.55
CA LYS A 60 -2.17 -14.11 -5.79
C LYS A 60 -2.27 -13.51 -4.40
N ILE A 61 -1.12 -13.29 -3.76
CA ILE A 61 -1.11 -12.68 -2.43
C ILE A 61 -1.53 -11.22 -2.50
N VAL A 62 -1.17 -10.52 -3.59
CA VAL A 62 -1.60 -9.13 -3.80
C VAL A 62 -3.12 -9.06 -3.92
N MET A 63 -3.73 -9.95 -4.72
CA MET A 63 -5.17 -9.99 -4.90
C MET A 63 -5.89 -10.24 -3.57
N LYS A 64 -5.41 -11.22 -2.81
CA LYS A 64 -5.99 -11.54 -1.51
C LYS A 64 -5.89 -10.37 -0.55
N PHE A 65 -4.73 -9.73 -0.49
CA PHE A 65 -4.49 -8.57 0.37
C PHE A 65 -5.43 -7.42 0.04
N VAL A 66 -5.55 -7.08 -1.24
CA VAL A 66 -6.40 -5.98 -1.69
C VAL A 66 -7.86 -6.26 -1.34
N GLN A 67 -8.33 -7.49 -1.56
CA GLN A 67 -9.70 -7.85 -1.24
C GLN A 67 -9.98 -7.85 0.26
N GLU A 68 -9.09 -8.41 1.06
CA GLU A 68 -9.33 -8.61 2.49
C GLU A 68 -8.97 -7.38 3.34
N ASN A 69 -7.91 -6.67 2.96
CA ASN A 69 -7.41 -5.57 3.79
C ASN A 69 -7.84 -4.19 3.30
N ILE A 70 -8.25 -4.06 2.04
CA ILE A 70 -8.68 -2.78 1.50
C ILE A 70 -10.17 -2.80 1.16
N PHE A 71 -10.58 -3.61 0.20
CA PHE A 71 -11.97 -3.57 -0.28
C PHE A 71 -12.99 -3.89 0.81
N SER A 72 -12.76 -4.96 1.57
CA SER A 72 -13.71 -5.38 2.60
C SER A 72 -13.76 -4.42 3.79
N ARG A 73 -12.70 -3.68 4.04
CA ARG A 73 -12.62 -2.80 5.20
C ARG A 73 -12.96 -1.34 4.89
N PHE A 74 -12.58 -0.86 3.71
CA PHE A 74 -12.68 0.56 3.36
C PHE A 74 -13.50 0.80 2.09
N GLY A 75 -13.95 -0.25 1.44
CA GLY A 75 -14.62 -0.14 0.14
C GLY A 75 -13.61 -0.14 -1.00
N CYS A 76 -14.13 -0.21 -2.23
CA CYS A 76 -13.28 -0.15 -3.42
C CYS A 76 -12.85 1.29 -3.67
N PRO A 77 -11.54 1.57 -3.71
CA PRO A 77 -11.06 2.92 -3.96
C PRO A 77 -11.23 3.27 -5.44
N ARG A 78 -11.05 4.54 -5.78
CA ARG A 78 -11.01 4.96 -7.19
C ARG A 78 -9.71 4.54 -7.86
N VAL A 79 -8.59 4.61 -7.13
CA VAL A 79 -7.26 4.42 -7.71
C VAL A 79 -6.39 3.60 -6.77
N ILE A 80 -5.66 2.64 -7.35
CA ILE A 80 -4.52 2.01 -6.69
C ILE A 80 -3.29 2.30 -7.54
N ILE A 81 -2.24 2.80 -6.89
CA ILE A 81 -0.97 3.13 -7.53
C ILE A 81 0.06 2.07 -7.12
N SER A 82 0.76 1.50 -8.09
CA SER A 82 1.84 0.54 -7.85
C SER A 82 3.03 0.84 -8.74
N ASP A 83 4.14 0.15 -8.51
CA ASP A 83 5.23 0.13 -9.48
C ASP A 83 4.90 -0.86 -10.61
N GLY A 84 5.85 -1.05 -11.53
CA GLY A 84 5.69 -1.92 -12.70
C GLY A 84 6.05 -3.37 -12.47
N GLY A 85 6.20 -3.81 -11.23
CA GLY A 85 6.53 -5.19 -10.94
C GLY A 85 5.47 -6.17 -11.47
N THR A 86 5.91 -7.37 -11.87
CA THR A 86 5.01 -8.34 -12.50
C THR A 86 3.87 -8.76 -11.59
N HIS A 87 4.10 -8.77 -10.28
CA HIS A 87 3.05 -9.09 -9.31
C HIS A 87 1.92 -8.06 -9.29
N PHE A 88 2.18 -6.84 -9.74
CA PHE A 88 1.17 -5.77 -9.84
C PHE A 88 0.66 -5.59 -11.27
N THR A 89 1.45 -5.92 -12.28
CA THR A 89 1.03 -5.78 -13.68
C THR A 89 0.43 -7.07 -14.24
N ASN A 90 0.34 -8.10 -13.42
CA ASN A 90 -0.25 -9.38 -13.78
C ASN A 90 -1.69 -9.19 -14.27
N LYS A 91 -2.05 -9.94 -15.29
CA LYS A 91 -3.37 -9.87 -15.91
C LYS A 91 -4.50 -10.08 -14.91
N HIS A 92 -4.36 -11.05 -14.02
CA HIS A 92 -5.43 -11.38 -13.06
C HIS A 92 -5.64 -10.24 -12.06
N PHE A 93 -4.55 -9.63 -11.59
CA PHE A 93 -4.67 -8.48 -10.69
C PHE A 93 -5.33 -7.28 -11.39
N ARG A 94 -4.91 -7.01 -12.63
CA ARG A 94 -5.51 -5.92 -13.40
C ARG A 94 -7.01 -6.16 -13.64
N GLU A 95 -7.40 -7.40 -13.92
CA GLU A 95 -8.80 -7.75 -14.10
C GLU A 95 -9.60 -7.58 -12.82
N LEU A 96 -9.01 -7.94 -11.67
CA LEU A 96 -9.67 -7.74 -10.39
C LEU A 96 -9.99 -6.27 -10.15
N LEU A 97 -9.03 -5.39 -10.38
CA LEU A 97 -9.22 -3.97 -10.19
C LEU A 97 -10.29 -3.42 -11.16
N LYS A 98 -10.18 -3.78 -12.42
CA LYS A 98 -11.13 -3.33 -13.43
C LYS A 98 -12.55 -3.78 -13.11
N LYS A 99 -12.72 -5.03 -12.69
CA LYS A 99 -14.01 -5.59 -12.32
C LYS A 99 -14.67 -4.80 -11.19
N ASN A 100 -13.88 -4.28 -10.28
CA ASN A 100 -14.36 -3.53 -9.12
C ASN A 100 -14.37 -2.02 -9.33
N GLY A 101 -14.15 -1.56 -10.56
CA GLY A 101 -14.19 -0.14 -10.88
C GLY A 101 -12.98 0.64 -10.36
N VAL A 102 -11.87 -0.04 -10.08
CA VAL A 102 -10.67 0.60 -9.56
C VAL A 102 -9.71 0.89 -10.71
N HIS A 103 -9.32 2.16 -10.84
CA HIS A 103 -8.30 2.55 -11.80
C HIS A 103 -6.92 2.16 -11.28
N HIS A 104 -6.16 1.43 -12.09
CA HIS A 104 -4.80 1.03 -11.72
C HIS A 104 -3.81 1.98 -12.40
N ARG A 105 -3.06 2.72 -11.59
CA ARG A 105 -2.00 3.60 -12.08
C ARG A 105 -0.66 2.97 -11.76
N VAL A 106 0.15 2.76 -12.80
CA VAL A 106 1.48 2.18 -12.65
C VAL A 106 2.51 3.29 -12.72
N ALA A 107 3.28 3.47 -11.63
CA ALA A 107 4.37 4.42 -11.58
C ALA A 107 5.53 3.89 -12.42
N THR A 108 6.10 4.74 -13.27
CA THR A 108 7.21 4.36 -14.14
C THR A 108 8.54 4.78 -13.50
N PRO A 109 9.66 4.19 -13.96
CA PRO A 109 10.99 4.64 -13.50
C PRO A 109 11.26 6.11 -13.78
N TYR A 110 10.58 6.69 -14.78
CA TYR A 110 10.74 8.10 -15.14
C TYR A 110 9.93 9.04 -14.25
N HIS A 111 8.98 8.48 -13.49
CA HIS A 111 8.12 9.26 -12.61
C HIS A 111 8.02 8.56 -11.25
N PRO A 112 9.13 8.39 -10.53
CA PRO A 112 9.12 7.64 -9.27
C PRO A 112 8.24 8.26 -8.20
N LYS A 113 8.01 9.57 -8.28
CA LYS A 113 7.17 10.28 -7.30
C LYS A 113 5.71 9.86 -7.33
N GLN A 114 5.28 9.17 -8.39
CA GLN A 114 3.89 8.72 -8.48
C GLN A 114 3.51 7.74 -7.37
N ASN A 115 4.48 6.99 -6.83
CA ASN A 115 4.22 6.08 -5.71
C ASN A 115 5.10 6.42 -4.50
N GLY A 116 5.50 7.68 -4.37
CA GLY A 116 6.42 8.11 -3.32
C GLY A 116 5.89 7.92 -1.92
N GLN A 117 4.57 8.00 -1.74
CA GLN A 117 3.98 7.82 -0.41
C GLN A 117 4.13 6.40 0.11
N ALA A 118 3.98 5.40 -0.76
CA ALA A 118 4.21 4.01 -0.36
C ALA A 118 5.67 3.78 -0.01
N GLU A 119 6.59 4.38 -0.77
CA GLU A 119 8.03 4.25 -0.48
C GLU A 119 8.39 4.90 0.85
N VAL A 120 7.84 6.07 1.15
CA VAL A 120 8.09 6.75 2.42
C VAL A 120 7.57 5.91 3.58
N ALA A 121 6.35 5.39 3.47
CA ALA A 121 5.77 4.54 4.50
C ALA A 121 6.62 3.28 4.69
N ASN A 122 7.08 2.66 3.61
CA ASN A 122 7.94 1.49 3.66
C ASN A 122 9.21 1.77 4.47
N ARG A 123 9.89 2.86 4.17
CA ARG A 123 11.13 3.21 4.87
C ARG A 123 10.90 3.43 6.35
N GLU A 124 9.81 4.11 6.71
CA GLU A 124 9.51 4.37 8.10
C GLU A 124 9.14 3.12 8.86
N ILE A 125 8.35 2.24 8.27
CA ILE A 125 8.00 0.96 8.89
C ILE A 125 9.26 0.12 9.11
N GLN A 126 10.15 0.05 8.13
CA GLN A 126 11.40 -0.69 8.27
C GLN A 126 12.29 -0.11 9.36
N ARG A 127 12.34 1.23 9.45
CA ARG A 127 13.13 1.90 10.48
C ARG A 127 12.62 1.54 11.87
N ILE A 128 11.31 1.56 12.05
CA ILE A 128 10.68 1.19 13.32
C ILE A 128 10.92 -0.28 13.64
N LEU A 129 10.73 -1.16 12.67
CA LEU A 129 10.96 -2.59 12.85
C LEU A 129 12.38 -2.88 13.31
N ARG A 130 13.39 -2.26 12.70
CA ARG A 130 14.78 -2.48 13.09
C ARG A 130 15.05 -2.15 14.55
N LYS A 131 14.27 -1.24 15.12
CA LYS A 131 14.45 -0.84 16.53
C LYS A 131 13.81 -1.79 17.52
N ILE A 132 12.80 -2.56 17.12
CA ILE A 132 12.01 -3.36 18.05
C ILE A 132 12.18 -4.86 17.86
N VAL A 133 12.85 -5.31 16.78
CA VAL A 133 13.10 -6.72 16.55
C VAL A 133 14.31 -7.19 17.38
N ARG A 134 14.34 -8.50 17.66
CA ARG A 134 15.50 -9.12 18.34
C ARG A 134 16.73 -9.03 17.43
N PRO A 135 17.93 -9.20 18.00
CA PRO A 135 19.16 -9.17 17.18
C PRO A 135 19.19 -10.19 16.05
N ASP A 136 18.55 -11.37 16.20
CA ASP A 136 18.47 -12.37 15.14
C ASP A 136 17.41 -12.02 14.08
N ARG A 137 16.56 -11.04 14.37
CA ARG A 137 15.52 -10.53 13.47
C ARG A 137 14.46 -11.56 13.08
N LYS A 138 14.41 -12.71 13.76
CA LYS A 138 13.46 -13.77 13.40
C LYS A 138 12.05 -13.53 13.91
N ASP A 139 11.85 -12.50 14.69
CA ASP A 139 10.55 -12.11 15.21
C ASP A 139 9.87 -10.97 14.43
N TRP A 140 10.46 -10.55 13.29
CA TRP A 140 9.92 -9.41 12.58
C TRP A 140 8.46 -9.59 12.15
N PRO A 141 7.96 -10.79 11.72
CA PRO A 141 6.56 -10.90 11.35
C PRO A 141 5.61 -10.62 12.50
N THR A 142 5.97 -11.07 13.71
CA THR A 142 5.14 -10.84 14.90
C THR A 142 5.22 -9.40 15.39
N LYS A 143 6.31 -8.70 15.06
CA LYS A 143 6.50 -7.30 15.44
C LYS A 143 5.91 -6.31 14.46
N LEU A 144 5.45 -6.78 13.30
CA LEU A 144 4.93 -5.90 12.27
C LEU A 144 3.75 -5.06 12.76
N GLN A 145 2.82 -5.66 13.52
CA GLN A 145 1.67 -4.92 14.04
C GLN A 145 2.09 -3.84 15.03
N ASP A 146 3.10 -4.12 15.85
CA ASP A 146 3.64 -3.11 16.76
C ASP A 146 4.25 -1.94 15.99
N ALA A 147 4.97 -2.24 14.90
CA ALA A 147 5.55 -1.20 14.03
C ALA A 147 4.47 -0.36 13.37
N LEU A 148 3.40 -1.00 12.90
CA LEU A 148 2.26 -0.28 12.31
C LEU A 148 1.59 0.62 13.33
N TRP A 149 1.40 0.14 14.52
CA TRP A 149 0.82 0.94 15.61
C TRP A 149 1.68 2.16 15.89
N ALA A 150 3.00 1.98 16.02
CA ALA A 150 3.92 3.08 16.25
C ALA A 150 3.89 4.08 15.10
N TYR A 151 3.86 3.60 13.86
CA TYR A 151 3.76 4.46 12.68
C TYR A 151 2.46 5.28 12.70
N ARG A 152 1.33 4.62 12.96
CA ARG A 152 0.00 5.28 12.95
C ARG A 152 -0.13 6.34 14.04
N THR A 153 0.50 6.11 15.19
CA THR A 153 0.43 7.08 16.28
C THR A 153 1.36 8.27 16.05
N ALA A 154 2.43 8.10 15.28
CA ALA A 154 3.34 9.18 14.93
C ALA A 154 2.75 10.10 13.86
N TYR A 155 1.95 9.58 12.94
CA TYR A 155 1.34 10.32 11.85
C TYR A 155 -0.13 10.56 12.19
N LYS A 156 -0.39 11.63 12.92
CA LYS A 156 -1.76 11.97 13.28
C LYS A 156 -2.54 12.38 12.04
N ILE A 157 -3.76 11.89 11.96
CA ILE A 157 -4.68 12.29 10.91
C ILE A 157 -5.16 13.70 11.23
N PRO A 158 -4.98 14.67 10.30
CA PRO A 158 -5.43 16.04 10.53
C PRO A 158 -6.94 16.14 10.68
#